data_27d6a49fac64c9445d11942cd4d92f7a
#
_entry.id   27d6a49fac64c9445d11942cd4d92f7a
#
_cell.length_a   1.000
_cell.length_b   1.000
_cell.length_c   1.000
_cell.angle_alpha   90.00
_cell.angle_beta   90.00
_cell.angle_gamma   90.00
#
_symmetry.space_group_name_H-M   'P 1'
#
loop_
_entity.id
_entity.type
_entity.pdbx_description
1 polymer ?
#
loop_
_entity_poly.entity_id
_entity_poly.type
_entity_poly.pdbx_seq_one_letter_code
_entity_poly.pdbx_strand_id
1 'polypeptide(L)'
;RWARYCINRLCMRAGVPWVDGGIDGLEGTARVFMPGKNCYACNLGPEGQKDLARRMPCSGIIRRQEQAGSAPTTSIVASVIGAVEVQEALKLIHREELETGRLTSLCGRMFYYDGEHLTTRTADFVAYDEDCPEHEQWTPIRQTQVKRQDTVGETLQRLSQELGDEEVTISLTQDCYVDYVARRDNDERTFVMCPGRAVEEATARDKVLQGFPLSALYQHEYRRIDKSFPYQELTLTELGIPPYDVLRVSTEKGDYYLEIKEV
;
A
#
# COMPACT_ATOMS: atom_id res chain seq x y z
N ARG A 1 10.15 -3.00 -5.18
CA ARG A 1 8.98 -3.84 -5.54
C ARG A 1 7.81 -3.63 -4.59
N TRP A 2 8.03 -3.63 -3.27
CA TRP A 2 6.96 -3.46 -2.27
C TRP A 2 6.17 -2.17 -2.46
N ALA A 3 6.82 -1.01 -2.58
CA ALA A 3 6.15 0.27 -2.81
C ALA A 3 5.25 0.25 -4.05
N ARG A 4 5.72 -0.33 -5.16
CA ARG A 4 4.92 -0.50 -6.39
C ARG A 4 3.70 -1.38 -6.17
N TYR A 5 3.84 -2.44 -5.38
CA TYR A 5 2.73 -3.32 -5.03
C TYR A 5 1.67 -2.59 -4.20
N CYS A 6 2.09 -1.79 -3.20
CA CYS A 6 1.16 -0.97 -2.42
C CYS A 6 0.45 0.07 -3.29
N ILE A 7 1.19 0.78 -4.16
CA ILE A 7 0.60 1.75 -5.10
C ILE A 7 -0.42 1.05 -6.00
N ASN A 8 -0.06 -0.11 -6.58
CA ASN A 8 -0.96 -0.89 -7.41
C ASN A 8 -2.26 -1.22 -6.68
N ARG A 9 -2.16 -1.79 -5.47
CA ARG A 9 -3.32 -2.15 -4.65
C ARG A 9 -4.24 -0.96 -4.42
N LEU A 10 -3.67 0.16 -3.98
CA LEU A 10 -4.46 1.35 -3.68
C LEU A 10 -5.09 1.96 -4.93
N CYS A 11 -4.34 2.06 -6.01
CA CYS A 11 -4.84 2.60 -7.27
C CYS A 11 -5.95 1.72 -7.88
N MET A 12 -5.77 0.39 -7.86
CA MET A 12 -6.81 -0.54 -8.36
C MET A 12 -8.08 -0.43 -7.52
N ARG A 13 -7.99 -0.41 -6.20
CA ARG A 13 -9.12 -0.24 -5.29
C ARG A 13 -9.85 1.07 -5.49
N ALA A 14 -9.11 2.17 -5.63
CA ALA A 14 -9.67 3.50 -5.85
C ALA A 14 -10.18 3.73 -7.28
N GLY A 15 -9.99 2.78 -8.19
CA GLY A 15 -10.38 2.96 -9.58
C GLY A 15 -9.51 3.98 -10.34
N VAL A 16 -8.27 4.21 -9.89
CA VAL A 16 -7.35 5.21 -10.44
C VAL A 16 -6.27 4.55 -11.29
N PRO A 17 -6.07 4.93 -12.56
CA PRO A 17 -4.94 4.48 -13.34
C PRO A 17 -3.62 5.05 -12.80
N TRP A 18 -2.52 4.32 -13.01
CA TRP A 18 -1.20 4.79 -12.59
C TRP A 18 -0.12 4.42 -13.60
N VAL A 19 0.96 5.19 -13.58
CA VAL A 19 2.12 5.02 -14.45
C VAL A 19 3.32 4.64 -13.57
N ASP A 20 4.14 3.71 -14.04
CA ASP A 20 5.33 3.20 -13.33
C ASP A 20 6.55 3.25 -14.25
N GLY A 21 7.60 3.87 -13.76
CA GLY A 21 8.92 3.85 -14.35
C GLY A 21 9.92 3.05 -13.53
N GLY A 22 10.80 2.34 -14.20
CA GLY A 22 11.90 1.60 -13.60
C GLY A 22 13.20 1.89 -14.34
N ILE A 23 14.28 2.06 -13.60
CA ILE A 23 15.63 2.24 -14.17
C ILE A 23 16.61 1.30 -13.49
N ASP A 24 17.51 0.74 -14.27
CA ASP A 24 18.59 -0.13 -13.80
C ASP A 24 19.83 0.06 -14.73
N GLY A 25 20.88 0.65 -14.21
CA GLY A 25 22.07 0.99 -15.00
C GLY A 25 21.75 1.91 -16.17
N LEU A 26 21.96 1.41 -17.38
CA LEU A 26 21.65 2.09 -18.64
C LEU A 26 20.30 1.68 -19.24
N GLU A 27 19.54 0.81 -18.56
CA GLU A 27 18.25 0.36 -19.03
C GLU A 27 17.10 1.06 -18.30
N GLY A 28 15.97 1.21 -18.98
CA GLY A 28 14.77 1.78 -18.40
C GLY A 28 13.49 1.14 -18.92
N THR A 29 12.45 1.17 -18.11
CA THR A 29 11.11 0.65 -18.46
C THR A 29 10.04 1.64 -18.04
N ALA A 30 8.95 1.73 -18.81
CA ALA A 30 7.74 2.43 -18.42
C ALA A 30 6.50 1.57 -18.67
N ARG A 31 5.50 1.68 -17.81
CA ARG A 31 4.28 0.87 -17.82
C ARG A 31 3.08 1.71 -17.41
N VAL A 32 1.91 1.32 -17.91
CA VAL A 32 0.63 1.91 -17.50
C VAL A 32 -0.28 0.81 -17.00
N PHE A 33 -0.87 1.02 -15.86
CA PHE A 33 -1.85 0.12 -15.25
C PHE A 33 -3.19 0.83 -15.12
N MET A 34 -4.26 0.16 -15.51
CA MET A 34 -5.62 0.69 -15.46
C MET A 34 -6.55 -0.29 -14.75
N PRO A 35 -7.50 0.20 -13.94
CA PRO A 35 -8.55 -0.63 -13.35
C PRO A 35 -9.29 -1.44 -14.42
N GLY A 36 -9.58 -2.71 -14.13
CA GLY A 36 -10.21 -3.63 -15.07
C GLY A 36 -9.30 -4.17 -16.18
N LYS A 37 -8.00 -3.88 -16.10
CA LYS A 37 -6.95 -4.42 -16.98
C LYS A 37 -5.88 -5.12 -16.16
N ASN A 38 -4.90 -5.73 -16.86
CA ASN A 38 -3.73 -6.32 -16.23
C ASN A 38 -3.08 -5.33 -15.26
N CYS A 39 -2.78 -5.77 -14.05
CA CYS A 39 -2.19 -4.96 -12.99
C CYS A 39 -0.73 -5.34 -12.70
N TYR A 40 -0.04 -4.58 -11.84
CA TYR A 40 1.33 -4.87 -11.46
C TYR A 40 1.47 -6.27 -10.82
N ALA A 41 0.50 -6.68 -9.99
CA ALA A 41 0.53 -7.97 -9.32
C ALA A 41 0.39 -9.16 -10.28
N CYS A 42 -0.43 -9.05 -11.34
CA CYS A 42 -0.50 -10.07 -12.40
C CYS A 42 0.86 -10.37 -13.03
N ASN A 43 1.75 -9.38 -13.08
CA ASN A 43 3.06 -9.48 -13.72
C ASN A 43 4.19 -9.91 -12.78
N LEU A 44 3.92 -10.16 -11.51
CA LEU A 44 4.96 -10.53 -10.54
C LEU A 44 5.44 -11.97 -10.68
N GLY A 45 4.60 -12.87 -11.18
CA GLY A 45 4.87 -14.29 -11.21
C GLY A 45 5.05 -14.92 -9.81
N PRO A 46 5.22 -16.25 -9.73
CA PRO A 46 5.33 -16.95 -8.44
C PRO A 46 6.52 -16.52 -7.59
N GLU A 47 7.65 -16.18 -8.22
CA GLU A 47 8.85 -15.71 -7.48
C GLU A 47 8.66 -14.30 -6.95
N GLY A 48 8.06 -13.40 -7.72
CA GLY A 48 7.74 -12.05 -7.27
C GLY A 48 6.75 -12.04 -6.11
N GLN A 49 5.75 -12.91 -6.13
CA GLN A 49 4.80 -13.10 -5.03
C GLN A 49 5.47 -13.66 -3.78
N LYS A 50 6.36 -14.66 -3.93
CA LYS A 50 7.19 -15.16 -2.82
C LYS A 50 8.10 -14.08 -2.24
N ASP A 51 8.65 -13.22 -3.07
CA ASP A 51 9.51 -12.12 -2.64
C ASP A 51 8.71 -11.06 -1.86
N LEU A 52 7.47 -10.78 -2.24
CA LEU A 52 6.56 -9.95 -1.46
C LEU A 52 6.22 -10.60 -0.11
N ALA A 53 5.86 -11.88 -0.10
CA ALA A 53 5.54 -12.59 1.14
C ALA A 53 6.73 -12.67 2.11
N ARG A 54 7.96 -12.79 1.59
CA ARG A 54 9.19 -12.79 2.42
C ARG A 54 9.52 -11.43 3.01
N ARG A 55 9.02 -10.35 2.44
CA ARG A 55 9.24 -8.97 2.91
C ARG A 55 8.20 -8.50 3.92
N MET A 56 7.20 -9.31 4.17
CA MET A 56 6.17 -9.04 5.17
C MET A 56 6.57 -9.26 6.64
N PRO A 57 7.57 -10.08 7.02
CA PRO A 57 7.97 -10.14 8.42
C PRO A 57 8.78 -8.89 8.78
N CYS A 58 8.34 -8.23 9.82
CA CYS A 58 8.82 -6.94 10.35
C CYS A 58 10.33 -6.83 10.60
N SER A 59 11.04 -7.93 10.72
CA SER A 59 12.45 -7.95 11.15
C SER A 59 13.49 -8.13 10.03
N GLY A 60 13.06 -8.40 8.80
CA GLY A 60 13.98 -8.79 7.70
C GLY A 60 14.31 -7.70 6.66
N ILE A 61 13.56 -6.61 6.63
CA ILE A 61 13.59 -5.65 5.50
C ILE A 61 14.80 -4.73 5.56
N ILE A 62 15.16 -4.24 6.74
CA ILE A 62 16.20 -3.20 6.88
C ILE A 62 17.59 -3.75 6.60
N ARG A 63 17.95 -4.93 7.10
CA ARG A 63 19.28 -5.53 6.89
C ARG A 63 19.63 -5.81 5.44
N ARG A 64 18.64 -6.03 4.55
CA ARG A 64 18.92 -6.30 3.13
C ARG A 64 19.00 -5.04 2.27
N GLN A 65 18.36 -3.93 2.67
CA GLN A 65 18.51 -2.65 1.97
C GLN A 65 19.89 -2.02 2.21
N GLU A 66 20.47 -2.20 3.37
CA GLU A 66 21.84 -1.75 3.67
C GLU A 66 22.93 -2.59 2.95
N GLN A 67 22.62 -3.85 2.61
CA GLN A 67 23.53 -4.74 1.89
C GLN A 67 23.37 -4.69 0.36
N ALA A 68 22.21 -4.29 -0.14
CA ALA A 68 22.01 -4.01 -1.57
C ALA A 68 22.49 -2.60 -1.85
N GLY A 69 23.72 -2.45 -2.26
CA GLY A 69 24.27 -1.17 -2.70
C GLY A 69 23.31 -0.44 -3.66
N SER A 70 23.41 0.87 -3.72
CA SER A 70 22.66 1.71 -4.65
C SER A 70 22.77 1.13 -6.07
N ALA A 71 21.64 0.81 -6.70
CA ALA A 71 21.65 0.45 -8.11
C ALA A 71 22.22 1.62 -8.92
N PRO A 72 23.27 1.44 -9.70
CA PRO A 72 23.81 2.53 -10.51
C PRO A 72 22.73 3.01 -11.48
N THR A 73 22.46 4.30 -11.45
CA THR A 73 21.47 4.91 -12.34
C THR A 73 22.08 6.14 -12.99
N THR A 74 21.67 6.42 -14.23
CA THR A 74 22.11 7.64 -14.92
C THR A 74 20.96 8.63 -15.02
N SER A 75 21.28 9.92 -14.91
CA SER A 75 20.30 10.99 -15.11
C SER A 75 19.70 10.97 -16.52
N ILE A 76 20.43 10.45 -17.51
CA ILE A 76 19.97 10.32 -18.89
C ILE A 76 18.81 9.33 -18.97
N VAL A 77 19.00 8.11 -18.47
CA VAL A 77 17.93 7.10 -18.47
C VAL A 77 16.74 7.57 -17.63
N ALA A 78 16.98 8.18 -16.46
CA ALA A 78 15.93 8.75 -15.64
C ALA A 78 15.11 9.81 -16.40
N SER A 79 15.78 10.68 -17.17
CA SER A 79 15.11 11.71 -17.97
C SER A 79 14.26 11.11 -19.11
N VAL A 80 14.78 10.11 -19.81
CA VAL A 80 14.03 9.42 -20.88
C VAL A 80 12.78 8.74 -20.32
N ILE A 81 12.94 7.97 -19.25
CA ILE A 81 11.82 7.24 -18.66
C ILE A 81 10.81 8.22 -18.05
N GLY A 82 11.26 9.25 -17.32
CA GLY A 82 10.36 10.29 -16.78
C GLY A 82 9.58 11.02 -17.87
N ALA A 83 10.19 11.31 -19.02
CA ALA A 83 9.48 11.90 -20.15
C ALA A 83 8.39 10.96 -20.71
N VAL A 84 8.66 9.66 -20.79
CA VAL A 84 7.67 8.64 -21.21
C VAL A 84 6.54 8.55 -20.18
N GLU A 85 6.86 8.54 -18.87
CA GLU A 85 5.85 8.52 -17.80
C GLU A 85 4.91 9.73 -17.89
N VAL A 86 5.46 10.94 -18.05
CA VAL A 86 4.68 12.17 -18.21
C VAL A 86 3.80 12.11 -19.46
N GLN A 87 4.35 11.62 -20.58
CA GLN A 87 3.58 11.48 -21.82
C GLN A 87 2.41 10.52 -21.65
N GLU A 88 2.59 9.39 -20.94
CA GLU A 88 1.52 8.45 -20.66
C GLU A 88 0.49 9.03 -19.67
N ALA A 89 0.94 9.77 -18.64
CA ALA A 89 0.04 10.44 -17.70
C ALA A 89 -0.84 11.47 -18.43
N LEU A 90 -0.27 12.26 -19.36
CA LEU A 90 -1.06 13.19 -20.18
C LEU A 90 -2.11 12.47 -21.03
N LYS A 91 -1.79 11.32 -21.62
CA LYS A 91 -2.76 10.52 -22.35
C LYS A 91 -3.91 10.03 -21.45
N LEU A 92 -3.60 9.63 -20.20
CA LEU A 92 -4.62 9.20 -19.23
C LEU A 92 -5.55 10.33 -18.82
N ILE A 93 -5.08 11.58 -18.80
CA ILE A 93 -5.90 12.76 -18.53
C ILE A 93 -6.89 12.99 -19.70
N HIS A 94 -6.47 12.72 -20.94
CA HIS A 94 -7.31 12.82 -22.12
C HIS A 94 -8.12 11.52 -22.36
N ARG A 95 -8.96 11.19 -21.40
CA ARG A 95 -9.71 9.93 -21.36
C ARG A 95 -10.58 9.69 -22.59
N GLU A 96 -11.30 10.70 -23.06
CA GLU A 96 -12.17 10.63 -24.24
C GLU A 96 -11.40 10.24 -25.51
N GLU A 97 -10.19 10.74 -25.65
CA GLU A 97 -9.32 10.44 -26.78
C GLU A 97 -8.82 8.98 -26.77
N LEU A 98 -8.61 8.44 -25.56
CA LEU A 98 -8.27 7.02 -25.37
C LEU A 98 -9.47 6.11 -25.66
N GLU A 99 -10.65 6.46 -25.18
CA GLU A 99 -11.89 5.70 -25.38
C GLU A 99 -12.32 5.67 -26.84
N THR A 100 -12.13 6.78 -27.54
CA THR A 100 -12.42 6.87 -29.00
C THR A 100 -11.32 6.28 -29.88
N GLY A 101 -10.20 5.83 -29.30
CA GLY A 101 -9.06 5.26 -30.03
C GLY A 101 -8.21 6.28 -30.79
N ARG A 102 -8.44 7.58 -30.58
CA ARG A 102 -7.59 8.66 -31.14
C ARG A 102 -6.22 8.74 -30.49
N LEU A 103 -6.12 8.32 -29.22
CA LEU A 103 -4.86 8.11 -28.51
C LEU A 103 -4.71 6.64 -28.14
N THR A 104 -3.48 6.19 -28.05
CA THR A 104 -3.13 4.83 -27.58
C THR A 104 -2.16 4.95 -26.43
N SER A 105 -2.48 4.31 -25.29
CA SER A 105 -1.59 4.24 -24.13
C SER A 105 -0.73 2.97 -24.17
N LEU A 106 0.24 2.92 -23.26
CA LEU A 106 1.02 1.72 -22.95
C LEU A 106 0.25 0.68 -22.12
N CYS A 107 -1.04 0.88 -21.85
CA CYS A 107 -1.83 -0.08 -21.08
C CYS A 107 -1.76 -1.48 -21.73
N GLY A 108 -1.39 -2.48 -20.93
CA GLY A 108 -1.16 -3.87 -21.41
C GLY A 108 0.19 -4.11 -22.08
N ARG A 109 1.04 -3.10 -22.16
CA ARG A 109 2.40 -3.18 -22.73
C ARG A 109 3.43 -2.51 -21.82
N MET A 110 4.68 -2.89 -22.00
CA MET A 110 5.83 -2.29 -21.34
C MET A 110 6.76 -1.67 -22.38
N PHE A 111 7.10 -0.42 -22.18
CA PHE A 111 8.14 0.27 -22.93
C PHE A 111 9.51 -0.07 -22.34
N TYR A 112 10.47 -0.38 -23.20
CA TYR A 112 11.88 -0.60 -22.87
C TYR A 112 12.74 0.44 -23.57
N TYR A 113 13.69 0.95 -22.82
CA TYR A 113 14.80 1.76 -23.33
C TYR A 113 16.12 1.08 -22.96
N ASP A 114 16.95 0.86 -23.96
CA ASP A 114 18.33 0.39 -23.82
C ASP A 114 19.25 1.55 -24.15
N GLY A 115 19.89 2.12 -23.14
CA GLY A 115 20.77 3.27 -23.27
C GLY A 115 22.17 2.92 -23.78
N GLU A 116 22.57 1.64 -23.74
CA GLU A 116 23.84 1.21 -24.33
C GLU A 116 23.77 1.24 -25.87
N HIS A 117 22.68 0.70 -26.42
CA HIS A 117 22.50 0.62 -27.87
C HIS A 117 21.60 1.72 -28.43
N LEU A 118 21.08 2.62 -27.59
CA LEU A 118 20.11 3.69 -27.94
C LEU A 118 18.89 3.14 -28.68
N THR A 119 18.37 2.02 -28.24
CA THR A 119 17.19 1.38 -28.83
C THR A 119 16.00 1.42 -27.89
N THR A 120 14.80 1.36 -28.49
CA THR A 120 13.55 1.25 -27.77
C THR A 120 12.72 0.12 -28.34
N ARG A 121 11.94 -0.51 -27.47
CA ARG A 121 10.96 -1.53 -27.87
C ARG A 121 9.75 -1.51 -26.94
N THR A 122 8.64 -2.07 -27.42
CA THR A 122 7.48 -2.38 -26.57
C THR A 122 7.29 -3.89 -26.54
N ALA A 123 6.89 -4.42 -25.38
CA ALA A 123 6.53 -5.81 -25.20
C ALA A 123 5.16 -5.91 -24.52
N ASP A 124 4.37 -6.91 -24.91
CA ASP A 124 3.08 -7.16 -24.27
C ASP A 124 3.27 -7.72 -22.85
N PHE A 125 2.36 -7.38 -21.97
CA PHE A 125 2.30 -7.97 -20.64
C PHE A 125 1.75 -9.40 -20.70
N VAL A 126 2.00 -10.13 -19.59
CA VAL A 126 1.28 -11.36 -19.28
C VAL A 126 -0.22 -11.09 -19.31
N ALA A 127 -1.02 -12.08 -19.67
CA ALA A 127 -2.47 -11.97 -19.72
C ALA A 127 -3.07 -11.51 -18.39
N TYR A 128 -4.24 -10.90 -18.46
CA TYR A 128 -5.05 -10.57 -17.29
C TYR A 128 -5.31 -11.84 -16.49
N ASP A 129 -5.04 -11.79 -15.19
CA ASP A 129 -5.29 -12.89 -14.27
C ASP A 129 -6.59 -12.61 -13.53
N GLU A 130 -7.64 -13.33 -13.83
CA GLU A 130 -8.97 -13.17 -13.22
C GLU A 130 -8.96 -13.50 -11.73
N ASP A 131 -8.08 -14.38 -11.30
CA ASP A 131 -7.94 -14.80 -9.90
C ASP A 131 -7.01 -13.87 -9.09
N CYS A 132 -6.48 -12.80 -9.69
CA CYS A 132 -5.60 -11.87 -9.01
C CYS A 132 -6.35 -11.09 -7.92
N PRO A 133 -5.97 -11.21 -6.64
CA PRO A 133 -6.69 -10.57 -5.53
C PRO A 133 -6.56 -9.03 -5.53
N GLU A 134 -5.66 -8.49 -6.35
CA GLU A 134 -5.43 -7.05 -6.43
C GLU A 134 -6.35 -6.33 -7.43
N HIS A 135 -7.32 -7.04 -8.02
CA HIS A 135 -8.33 -6.44 -8.89
C HIS A 135 -9.60 -5.98 -8.15
N GLU A 136 -9.66 -6.18 -6.83
CA GLU A 136 -10.76 -5.69 -6.02
C GLU A 136 -10.89 -4.16 -6.17
N GLN A 137 -12.09 -3.69 -6.49
CA GLN A 137 -12.41 -2.27 -6.56
C GLN A 137 -13.31 -1.87 -5.39
N TRP A 138 -12.97 -0.76 -4.77
CA TRP A 138 -13.73 -0.18 -3.69
C TRP A 138 -14.65 0.91 -4.24
N THR A 139 -15.86 0.50 -4.59
CA THR A 139 -16.82 1.42 -5.20
C THR A 139 -18.25 1.14 -4.71
N PRO A 140 -19.04 2.18 -4.39
CA PRO A 140 -18.63 3.60 -4.33
C PRO A 140 -17.85 3.94 -3.05
N ILE A 141 -16.82 4.78 -3.17
CA ILE A 141 -16.18 5.42 -2.02
C ILE A 141 -17.05 6.60 -1.59
N ARG A 142 -17.41 6.65 -0.30
CA ARG A 142 -18.24 7.71 0.28
C ARG A 142 -17.47 8.47 1.35
N GLN A 143 -17.74 9.75 1.51
CA GLN A 143 -17.23 10.55 2.62
C GLN A 143 -17.93 10.15 3.92
N THR A 144 -17.16 9.98 5.00
CA THR A 144 -17.70 9.78 6.35
C THR A 144 -17.52 11.02 7.23
N GLN A 145 -18.20 11.06 8.37
CA GLN A 145 -17.99 12.09 9.40
C GLN A 145 -16.84 11.76 10.35
N VAL A 146 -16.24 10.58 10.23
CA VAL A 146 -15.08 10.15 11.02
C VAL A 146 -13.88 11.04 10.71
N LYS A 147 -13.15 11.42 11.75
CA LYS A 147 -11.94 12.24 11.70
C LYS A 147 -10.75 11.47 12.24
N ARG A 148 -9.56 11.85 11.81
CA ARG A 148 -8.30 11.23 12.29
C ARG A 148 -8.10 11.35 13.80
N GLN A 149 -8.63 12.41 14.40
CA GLN A 149 -8.53 12.69 15.83
C GLN A 149 -9.55 11.91 16.66
N ASP A 150 -10.57 11.34 16.02
CA ASP A 150 -11.52 10.49 16.74
C ASP A 150 -10.78 9.27 17.29
N THR A 151 -11.14 8.87 18.49
CA THR A 151 -10.67 7.61 19.07
C THR A 151 -11.30 6.41 18.35
N VAL A 152 -10.74 5.24 18.53
CA VAL A 152 -11.33 4.00 17.98
C VAL A 152 -12.78 3.86 18.45
N GLY A 153 -13.06 4.07 19.73
CA GLY A 153 -14.40 3.98 20.29
C GLY A 153 -15.37 4.98 19.65
N GLU A 154 -14.96 6.24 19.53
CA GLU A 154 -15.75 7.28 18.85
C GLU A 154 -15.97 6.96 17.37
N THR A 155 -14.94 6.44 16.71
CA THR A 155 -15.01 6.02 15.30
C THR A 155 -16.06 4.93 15.10
N LEU A 156 -16.00 3.85 15.89
CA LEU A 156 -16.96 2.77 15.80
C LEU A 156 -18.39 3.24 16.10
N GLN A 157 -18.56 4.13 17.10
CA GLN A 157 -19.85 4.70 17.42
C GLN A 157 -20.41 5.57 16.29
N ARG A 158 -19.58 6.43 15.67
CA ARG A 158 -20.00 7.26 14.52
C ARG A 158 -20.38 6.40 13.32
N LEU A 159 -19.58 5.40 12.99
CA LEU A 159 -19.85 4.47 11.88
C LEU A 159 -21.14 3.68 12.13
N SER A 160 -21.36 3.23 13.36
CA SER A 160 -22.60 2.55 13.76
C SER A 160 -23.83 3.44 13.54
N GLN A 161 -23.76 4.71 13.94
CA GLN A 161 -24.82 5.69 13.73
C GLN A 161 -25.06 6.01 12.24
N GLU A 162 -23.96 6.20 11.48
CA GLU A 162 -24.00 6.58 10.07
C GLU A 162 -24.56 5.44 9.19
N LEU A 163 -24.19 4.19 9.50
CA LEU A 163 -24.61 3.01 8.74
C LEU A 163 -25.90 2.37 9.27
N GLY A 164 -26.35 2.78 10.46
CA GLY A 164 -27.54 2.25 11.12
C GLY A 164 -27.39 0.76 11.45
N ASP A 165 -26.22 0.36 11.94
CA ASP A 165 -25.88 -1.01 12.29
C ASP A 165 -25.04 -1.03 13.57
N GLU A 166 -25.37 -1.89 14.53
CA GLU A 166 -24.63 -1.97 15.80
C GLU A 166 -23.32 -2.76 15.68
N GLU A 167 -23.25 -3.69 14.75
CA GLU A 167 -22.09 -4.51 14.51
C GLU A 167 -21.25 -3.92 13.35
N VAL A 168 -20.26 -3.11 13.73
CA VAL A 168 -19.35 -2.45 12.79
C VAL A 168 -17.95 -3.01 12.97
N THR A 169 -17.35 -3.45 11.87
CA THR A 169 -15.97 -3.94 11.83
C THR A 169 -15.19 -3.20 10.76
N ILE A 170 -14.09 -2.57 11.15
CA ILE A 170 -13.14 -1.94 10.23
C ILE A 170 -12.10 -2.98 9.84
N SER A 171 -11.99 -3.29 8.55
CA SER A 171 -10.92 -4.14 8.02
C SER A 171 -9.72 -3.29 7.64
N LEU A 172 -8.55 -3.66 8.14
CA LEU A 172 -7.32 -2.95 7.85
C LEU A 172 -6.80 -3.32 6.47
N THR A 173 -6.41 -2.34 5.67
CA THR A 173 -5.98 -2.52 4.28
C THR A 173 -4.55 -2.98 4.14
N GLN A 174 -3.74 -2.72 5.14
CA GLN A 174 -2.35 -3.16 5.22
C GLN A 174 -2.18 -4.13 6.39
N ASP A 175 -1.08 -4.87 6.32
CA ASP A 175 -0.76 -5.87 7.31
C ASP A 175 -0.82 -5.28 8.72
N CYS A 176 -1.78 -5.69 9.47
CA CYS A 176 -1.83 -5.77 10.90
C CYS A 176 -1.37 -4.56 11.70
N TYR A 177 -2.22 -4.06 12.55
CA TYR A 177 -1.76 -3.41 13.76
C TYR A 177 -1.10 -4.47 14.62
N VAL A 178 0.13 -4.21 15.02
CA VAL A 178 0.93 -5.11 15.80
C VAL A 178 1.07 -4.53 17.19
N ASP A 179 0.62 -5.28 18.16
CA ASP A 179 0.78 -4.98 19.56
C ASP A 179 2.06 -5.68 20.04
N TYR A 180 3.05 -4.89 20.44
CA TYR A 180 4.29 -5.41 20.98
C TYR A 180 4.29 -5.23 22.49
N VAL A 181 4.43 -6.34 23.20
CA VAL A 181 4.65 -6.33 24.65
C VAL A 181 6.11 -6.64 24.90
N ALA A 182 6.84 -5.68 25.43
CA ALA A 182 8.21 -5.85 25.87
C ALA A 182 8.23 -6.02 27.38
N ARG A 183 8.84 -7.11 27.86
CA ARG A 183 9.01 -7.36 29.28
C ARG A 183 10.49 -7.48 29.63
N ARG A 184 10.95 -6.62 30.55
CA ARG A 184 12.30 -6.68 31.11
C ARG A 184 12.21 -6.56 32.61
N ASP A 185 12.76 -7.56 33.32
CA ASP A 185 12.66 -7.69 34.77
C ASP A 185 11.19 -7.64 35.22
N ASN A 186 10.77 -6.60 35.92
CA ASN A 186 9.38 -6.38 36.32
C ASN A 186 8.69 -5.27 35.53
N ASP A 187 9.33 -4.77 34.48
CA ASP A 187 8.81 -3.67 33.65
C ASP A 187 8.22 -4.24 32.36
N GLU A 188 6.91 -4.05 32.17
CA GLU A 188 6.16 -4.46 31.00
C GLU A 188 5.71 -3.22 30.25
N ARG A 189 6.05 -3.11 28.97
CA ARG A 189 5.60 -2.02 28.11
C ARG A 189 4.87 -2.56 26.89
N THR A 190 3.72 -1.99 26.64
CA THR A 190 2.89 -2.29 25.47
C THR A 190 2.98 -1.16 24.47
N PHE A 191 3.21 -1.50 23.21
CA PHE A 191 3.23 -0.56 22.09
C PHE A 191 2.23 -1.04 21.05
N VAL A 192 1.34 -0.15 20.63
CA VAL A 192 0.47 -0.34 19.47
C VAL A 192 1.06 0.43 18.31
N MET A 193 1.39 -0.26 17.24
CA MET A 193 2.09 0.34 16.12
C MET A 193 1.59 -0.23 14.79
N CYS A 194 1.45 0.66 13.84
CA CYS A 194 1.18 0.34 12.44
C CYS A 194 2.08 1.22 11.57
N PRO A 195 2.75 0.66 10.61
CA PRO A 195 3.11 -0.74 10.34
C PRO A 195 4.37 -1.17 11.10
N GLY A 196 4.76 -2.45 11.02
CA GLY A 196 5.91 -3.02 11.74
C GLY A 196 7.24 -2.23 11.64
N ARG A 197 7.41 -1.39 10.63
CA ARG A 197 8.53 -0.43 10.51
C ARG A 197 8.60 0.55 11.69
N ALA A 198 7.44 0.96 12.22
CA ALA A 198 7.38 1.88 13.35
C ALA A 198 7.91 1.25 14.64
N VAL A 199 7.88 -0.08 14.76
CA VAL A 199 8.42 -0.83 15.91
C VAL A 199 9.93 -0.66 16.03
N GLU A 200 10.66 -0.79 14.92
CA GLU A 200 12.12 -0.63 14.94
C GLU A 200 12.52 0.80 15.31
N GLU A 201 11.79 1.79 14.81
CA GLU A 201 12.03 3.19 15.16
C GLU A 201 11.71 3.48 16.64
N ALA A 202 10.64 2.90 17.17
CA ALA A 202 10.26 3.09 18.56
C ALA A 202 11.20 2.33 19.51
N THR A 203 11.57 1.09 19.19
CA THR A 203 12.55 0.31 19.98
C THR A 203 13.93 0.96 19.97
N ALA A 204 14.35 1.61 18.87
CA ALA A 204 15.60 2.35 18.81
C ALA A 204 15.58 3.64 19.66
N ARG A 205 14.41 4.24 19.85
CA ARG A 205 14.23 5.49 20.63
C ARG A 205 13.97 5.25 22.11
N ASP A 206 13.39 4.12 22.46
CA ASP A 206 13.07 3.79 23.87
C ASP A 206 14.31 3.24 24.59
N LYS A 207 14.79 3.97 25.60
CA LYS A 207 15.98 3.59 26.39
C LYS A 207 15.81 2.26 27.12
N VAL A 208 14.59 1.84 27.44
CA VAL A 208 14.30 0.56 28.13
C VAL A 208 14.39 -0.59 27.18
N LEU A 209 14.02 -0.37 25.91
CA LEU A 209 14.02 -1.40 24.85
C LEU A 209 15.36 -1.49 24.10
N GLN A 210 16.23 -0.51 24.27
CA GLN A 210 17.57 -0.52 23.67
C GLN A 210 18.35 -1.74 24.12
N GLY A 211 18.69 -2.62 23.16
CA GLY A 211 19.43 -3.86 23.44
C GLY A 211 18.53 -5.10 23.67
N PHE A 212 17.21 -4.99 23.57
CA PHE A 212 16.33 -6.16 23.54
C PHE A 212 16.43 -6.85 22.18
N PRO A 213 16.64 -8.16 22.14
CA PRO A 213 16.45 -8.91 20.91
C PRO A 213 14.96 -8.89 20.56
N LEU A 214 14.62 -8.57 19.30
CA LEU A 214 13.23 -8.59 18.79
C LEU A 214 12.53 -9.94 19.04
N SER A 215 13.30 -11.02 19.17
CA SER A 215 12.80 -12.36 19.54
C SER A 215 12.24 -12.48 20.97
N ALA A 216 12.50 -11.51 21.83
CA ALA A 216 11.95 -11.46 23.19
C ALA A 216 10.66 -10.63 23.30
N LEU A 217 10.18 -10.08 22.19
CA LEU A 217 8.94 -9.31 22.13
C LEU A 217 7.78 -10.26 21.82
N TYR A 218 6.74 -10.22 22.63
CA TYR A 218 5.46 -10.81 22.31
C TYR A 218 4.71 -9.86 21.38
N GLN A 219 4.15 -10.39 20.28
CA GLN A 219 3.38 -9.59 19.34
C GLN A 219 1.97 -10.17 19.21
N HIS A 220 0.99 -9.28 19.17
CA HIS A 220 -0.36 -9.56 18.77
C HIS A 220 -0.64 -8.86 17.44
N GLU A 221 -1.37 -9.52 16.57
CA GLU A 221 -1.64 -9.04 15.22
C GLU A 221 -3.14 -8.81 15.04
N TYR A 222 -3.53 -7.58 14.78
CA TYR A 222 -4.91 -7.20 14.55
C TYR A 222 -5.13 -6.90 13.07
N ARG A 223 -6.09 -7.57 12.46
CA ARG A 223 -6.51 -7.33 11.06
C ARG A 223 -7.85 -6.62 10.98
N ARG A 224 -8.52 -6.52 12.11
CA ARG A 224 -9.85 -5.92 12.24
C ARG A 224 -9.91 -5.10 13.50
N ILE A 225 -10.67 -4.02 13.43
CA ILE A 225 -11.02 -3.18 14.56
C ILE A 225 -12.53 -3.23 14.73
N ASP A 226 -12.97 -3.72 15.86
CA ASP A 226 -14.36 -3.80 16.28
C ASP A 226 -14.48 -3.45 17.79
N LYS A 227 -15.63 -3.68 18.37
CA LYS A 227 -15.87 -3.44 19.80
C LYS A 227 -14.92 -4.22 20.74
N SER A 228 -14.33 -5.31 20.27
CA SER A 228 -13.39 -6.12 21.06
C SER A 228 -11.93 -5.65 20.97
N PHE A 229 -11.63 -4.69 20.12
CA PHE A 229 -10.29 -4.13 19.98
C PHE A 229 -9.86 -3.49 21.31
N PRO A 230 -8.71 -3.87 21.90
CA PRO A 230 -8.38 -3.53 23.30
C PRO A 230 -8.00 -2.06 23.50
N TYR A 231 -7.68 -1.31 22.46
CA TYR A 231 -7.17 0.06 22.54
C TYR A 231 -8.20 1.06 21.98
N GLN A 232 -9.38 1.09 22.62
CA GLN A 232 -10.51 1.93 22.20
C GLN A 232 -10.24 3.43 22.38
N GLU A 233 -9.31 3.80 23.27
CA GLU A 233 -8.92 5.17 23.61
C GLU A 233 -7.92 5.79 22.62
N LEU A 234 -7.24 4.97 21.82
CA LEU A 234 -6.28 5.48 20.84
C LEU A 234 -7.00 6.14 19.66
N THR A 235 -6.45 7.26 19.20
CA THR A 235 -6.93 7.94 18.01
C THR A 235 -6.51 7.22 16.73
N LEU A 236 -7.23 7.43 15.64
CA LEU A 236 -6.82 6.90 14.34
C LEU A 236 -5.44 7.41 13.92
N THR A 237 -5.06 8.63 14.34
CA THR A 237 -3.71 9.18 14.12
C THR A 237 -2.64 8.38 14.86
N GLU A 238 -2.86 8.04 16.13
CA GLU A 238 -1.93 7.22 16.92
C GLU A 238 -1.80 5.81 16.36
N LEU A 239 -2.86 5.26 15.79
CA LEU A 239 -2.82 4.00 15.05
C LEU A 239 -2.14 4.09 13.69
N GLY A 240 -1.70 5.29 13.26
CA GLY A 240 -0.99 5.49 12.00
C GLY A 240 -1.89 5.52 10.76
N ILE A 241 -3.21 5.67 10.93
CA ILE A 241 -4.14 5.85 9.80
C ILE A 241 -3.90 7.24 9.20
N PRO A 242 -3.54 7.35 7.91
CA PRO A 242 -3.24 8.62 7.28
C PRO A 242 -4.51 9.44 7.02
N PRO A 243 -4.37 10.76 6.73
CA PRO A 243 -5.50 11.57 6.28
C PRO A 243 -6.02 11.04 4.94
N TYR A 244 -7.33 11.17 4.73
CA TYR A 244 -8.02 10.73 3.51
C TYR A 244 -7.91 9.22 3.23
N ASP A 245 -7.57 8.42 4.26
CA ASP A 245 -7.61 6.95 4.10
C ASP A 245 -9.04 6.46 3.88
N VAL A 246 -9.17 5.39 3.14
CA VAL A 246 -10.46 4.75 2.89
C VAL A 246 -10.57 3.52 3.77
N LEU A 247 -11.48 3.58 4.74
CA LEU A 247 -11.78 2.46 5.61
C LEU A 247 -12.72 1.49 4.89
N ARG A 248 -12.38 0.20 4.90
CA ARG A 248 -13.34 -0.84 4.58
C ARG A 248 -14.10 -1.21 5.84
N VAL A 249 -15.37 -0.94 5.85
CA VAL A 249 -16.27 -1.15 7.00
C VAL A 249 -17.28 -2.21 6.66
N SER A 250 -17.27 -3.31 7.39
CA SER A 250 -18.23 -4.42 7.25
C SER A 250 -19.30 -4.31 8.32
N THR A 251 -20.54 -4.54 7.91
CA THR A 251 -21.73 -4.63 8.78
C THR A 251 -22.55 -5.85 8.40
N GLU A 252 -23.64 -6.14 9.10
CA GLU A 252 -24.61 -7.17 8.68
C GLU A 252 -25.23 -6.87 7.31
N LYS A 253 -25.30 -5.59 6.90
CA LYS A 253 -25.90 -5.16 5.63
C LYS A 253 -24.92 -5.23 4.44
N GLY A 254 -23.61 -5.40 4.69
CA GLY A 254 -22.58 -5.50 3.67
C GLY A 254 -21.36 -4.63 3.95
N ASP A 255 -20.52 -4.50 2.93
CA ASP A 255 -19.28 -3.74 2.98
C ASP A 255 -19.45 -2.31 2.46
N TYR A 256 -18.83 -1.37 3.14
CA TYR A 256 -18.80 0.05 2.80
C TYR A 256 -17.35 0.53 2.71
N TYR A 257 -17.10 1.48 1.81
CA TYR A 257 -15.79 2.11 1.64
C TYR A 257 -15.91 3.59 1.95
N LEU A 258 -15.31 3.98 3.07
CA LEU A 258 -15.54 5.28 3.70
C LEU A 258 -14.24 6.06 3.83
N GLU A 259 -14.12 7.18 3.10
CA GLU A 259 -13.00 8.10 3.18
C GLU A 259 -13.13 9.00 4.40
N ILE A 260 -12.13 8.98 5.28
CA ILE A 260 -12.10 9.78 6.51
C ILE A 260 -11.68 11.23 6.21
N LYS A 261 -12.11 12.15 7.08
CA LYS A 261 -11.72 13.55 7.00
C LYS A 261 -10.36 13.80 7.67
N GLU A 262 -9.69 14.83 7.22
CA GLU A 262 -8.45 15.28 7.84
C GLU A 262 -8.68 15.85 9.23
N VAL A 263 -9.72 16.68 9.38
CA VAL A 263 -10.11 17.39 10.63
C VAL A 263 -11.64 17.36 10.79
#